data_2d09469b220a355cf17f756942ac0a66
#
_entry.id   2d09469b220a355cf17f756942ac0a66
#
_cell.length_a   1.000
_cell.length_b   1.000
_cell.length_c   1.000
_cell.angle_alpha   90.00
_cell.angle_beta   90.00
_cell.angle_gamma   90.00
#
_symmetry.space_group_name_H-M   'P 1'
#
loop_
_entity.id
_entity.type
_entity.pdbx_description
1 polymer ?
#
loop_
_entity_poly.entity_id
_entity_poly.type
_entity_poly.pdbx_seq_one_letter_code
_entity_poly.pdbx_strand_id
1 'polypeptide(L)'
;MKIKNLAPQMLYLMQNGDTNQYKIGITNNLNTRWSSLQTGCPGELKILKVWTHTQRKFILRYERVLHHFFEALGQRLRANGEWFTLNQEQVKMLCKPQSTKEQNELIEKILKNF
;
A
#
# COMPACT_ATOMS: atom_id res chain seq x y z
N MET A 1 -5.49 20.17 24.60
CA MET A 1 -5.29 20.04 23.80
C MET A 1 -5.38 19.30 22.97
N LYS A 2 -5.37 19.13 22.31
CA LYS A 2 -5.52 18.52 21.50
C LYS A 2 -5.02 18.01 20.67
N ILE A 3 -5.06 17.51 20.66
CA ILE A 3 -4.49 16.94 19.74
C ILE A 3 -4.76 16.96 18.42
N LYS A 4 -4.56 17.12 18.15
CA LYS A 4 -4.74 17.06 17.20
C LYS A 4 -5.15 16.45 16.23
N ASN A 5 -5.41 16.90 15.65
CA ASN A 5 -5.93 16.32 14.46
C ASN A 5 -4.85 15.70 13.63
N LEU A 6 -4.70 14.43 13.79
CA LEU A 6 -3.87 13.68 12.87
C LEU A 6 -4.64 13.56 11.55
N ALA A 7 -4.05 14.02 10.46
CA ALA A 7 -4.63 13.81 9.15
C ALA A 7 -4.85 12.31 8.92
N PRO A 8 -5.91 11.92 8.23
CA PRO A 8 -6.15 10.51 7.93
C PRO A 8 -4.99 9.92 7.14
N GLN A 9 -4.58 8.72 7.51
CA GLN A 9 -3.59 7.99 6.74
C GLN A 9 -4.26 7.33 5.54
N MET A 10 -3.55 7.32 4.44
CA MET A 10 -3.95 6.61 3.22
C MET A 10 -2.91 5.58 2.90
N LEU A 11 -3.37 4.41 2.47
CA LEU A 11 -2.50 3.37 1.92
C LEU A 11 -2.54 3.53 0.41
N TYR A 12 -1.38 3.48 -0.23
CA TYR A 12 -1.31 3.66 -1.68
C TYR A 12 -0.53 2.53 -2.33
N LEU A 13 -0.87 2.28 -3.59
CA LEU A 13 -0.15 1.39 -4.48
C LEU A 13 0.30 2.24 -5.68
N MET A 14 1.61 2.37 -5.87
CA MET A 14 2.19 3.09 -6.99
C MET A 14 3.01 2.14 -7.85
N GLN A 15 3.00 2.36 -9.16
CA GLN A 15 3.79 1.59 -10.11
C GLN A 15 4.91 2.47 -10.66
N ASN A 16 6.10 1.90 -10.76
CA ASN A 16 7.24 2.58 -11.38
C ASN A 16 7.16 2.39 -12.90
N GLY A 17 6.61 3.39 -13.59
CA GLY A 17 6.46 3.34 -15.04
C GLY A 17 5.66 2.12 -15.47
N ASP A 18 6.14 1.42 -16.48
CA ASP A 18 5.52 0.20 -16.98
C ASP A 18 6.23 -1.06 -16.47
N THR A 19 6.97 -0.94 -15.39
CA THR A 19 7.71 -2.06 -14.79
C THR A 19 6.80 -2.90 -13.90
N ASN A 20 7.35 -4.01 -13.40
CA ASN A 20 6.66 -4.84 -12.41
C ASN A 20 7.01 -4.45 -10.98
N GLN A 21 7.58 -3.26 -10.79
CA GLN A 21 7.96 -2.75 -9.48
C GLN A 21 6.89 -1.81 -8.94
N TYR A 22 6.44 -2.11 -7.74
CA TYR A 22 5.33 -1.41 -7.11
C TYR A 22 5.69 -1.00 -5.70
N LYS A 23 5.27 0.19 -5.32
CA LYS A 23 5.45 0.68 -3.96
C LYS A 23 4.14 0.61 -3.20
N ILE A 24 4.20 0.02 -2.02
CA ILE A 24 3.06 -0.06 -1.11
C ILE A 24 3.44 0.70 0.16
N GLY A 25 2.78 1.80 0.41
CA GLY A 25 3.13 2.65 1.54
C GLY A 25 1.95 3.44 2.06
N ILE A 26 2.20 4.18 3.13
CA ILE A 26 1.18 5.04 3.74
C ILE A 26 1.63 6.49 3.74
N THR A 27 0.65 7.38 3.68
CA THR A 27 0.91 8.82 3.78
C THR A 27 -0.34 9.52 4.26
N ASN A 28 -0.17 10.68 4.87
CA ASN A 28 -1.29 11.58 5.16
C ASN A 28 -1.44 12.67 4.11
N ASN A 29 -0.54 12.73 3.12
CA ASN A 29 -0.60 13.70 2.03
C ASN A 29 -0.06 13.04 0.76
N LEU A 30 -0.99 12.55 -0.07
CA LEU A 30 -0.64 11.77 -1.25
C LEU A 30 0.12 12.60 -2.28
N ASN A 31 -0.28 13.84 -2.52
CA ASN A 31 0.36 14.69 -3.52
C ASN A 31 1.81 14.98 -3.16
N THR A 32 2.06 15.30 -1.91
CA THR A 32 3.41 15.58 -1.42
C THR A 32 4.27 14.33 -1.51
N ARG A 33 3.72 13.19 -1.11
CA ARG A 33 4.45 11.92 -1.17
C ARG A 33 4.79 11.55 -2.61
N TRP A 34 3.81 11.66 -3.51
CA TRP A 34 4.03 11.36 -4.92
C TRP A 34 5.13 12.25 -5.51
N SER A 35 5.06 13.55 -5.27
CA SER A 35 6.06 14.49 -5.79
C SER A 35 7.45 14.16 -5.28
N SER A 36 7.56 13.87 -3.99
CA SER A 36 8.84 13.52 -3.37
C SER A 36 9.43 12.26 -3.97
N LEU A 37 8.61 11.23 -4.16
CA LEU A 37 9.05 9.96 -4.72
C LEU A 37 9.39 10.09 -6.20
N GLN A 38 8.59 10.89 -6.94
CA GLN A 38 8.82 11.09 -8.37
C GLN A 38 10.16 11.73 -8.66
N THR A 39 10.62 12.62 -7.79
CA THR A 39 11.90 13.31 -7.94
C THR A 39 13.06 12.33 -8.03
N GLY A 40 13.02 11.24 -7.28
CA GLY A 40 14.09 10.24 -7.28
C GLY A 40 13.85 9.05 -8.19
N CYS A 41 12.80 9.09 -9.02
CA CYS A 41 12.40 7.94 -9.82
C CYS A 41 12.57 8.24 -11.30
N PRO A 42 13.31 7.38 -12.05
CA PRO A 42 13.53 7.64 -13.48
C PRO A 42 12.29 7.46 -14.34
N GLY A 43 11.33 6.63 -13.90
CA GLY A 43 10.09 6.44 -14.61
C GLY A 43 8.95 7.25 -14.01
N GLU A 44 7.84 7.34 -14.74
CA GLU A 44 6.65 8.01 -14.23
C GLU A 44 5.97 7.14 -13.17
N LEU A 45 5.82 7.69 -11.97
CA LEU A 45 5.11 6.99 -10.90
C LEU A 45 3.61 7.12 -11.12
N LYS A 46 2.94 5.98 -11.23
CA LYS A 46 1.50 5.90 -11.44
C LYS A 46 0.83 5.49 -10.15
N ILE A 47 -0.14 6.26 -9.69
CA ILE A 47 -0.96 5.89 -8.53
C ILE A 47 -2.07 4.99 -9.03
N LEU A 48 -2.04 3.71 -8.64
CA LEU A 48 -3.01 2.72 -9.12
C LEU A 48 -4.19 2.55 -8.17
N LYS A 49 -3.95 2.67 -6.88
CA LYS A 49 -5.00 2.44 -5.88
C LYS A 49 -4.68 3.22 -4.63
N VAL A 50 -5.74 3.70 -3.98
CA VAL A 50 -5.63 4.35 -2.67
C VAL A 50 -6.72 3.76 -1.78
N TRP A 51 -6.33 3.33 -0.58
CA TRP A 51 -7.27 2.84 0.43
C TRP A 51 -7.36 3.89 1.53
N THR A 52 -8.58 4.15 1.98
CA THR A 52 -8.82 5.07 3.08
C THR A 52 -9.69 4.37 4.12
N HIS A 53 -9.57 4.81 5.35
CA HIS A 53 -10.43 4.33 6.43
C HIS A 53 -10.52 5.42 7.49
N THR A 54 -11.66 5.48 8.17
CA THR A 54 -11.86 6.46 9.25
C THR A 54 -10.94 6.21 10.43
N GLN A 55 -10.53 4.95 10.64
CA GLN A 55 -9.63 4.59 11.72
C GLN A 55 -8.23 4.34 11.19
N ARG A 56 -7.30 5.16 11.62
CA ARG A 56 -5.91 5.08 11.20
C ARG A 56 -5.29 3.70 11.44
N LYS A 57 -5.64 3.06 12.54
CA LYS A 57 -5.07 1.75 12.87
C LYS A 57 -5.36 0.67 11.82
N PHE A 58 -6.51 0.76 11.12
CA PHE A 58 -6.82 -0.19 10.06
C PHE A 58 -5.90 -0.02 8.86
N ILE A 59 -5.58 1.22 8.51
CA ILE A 59 -4.67 1.51 7.40
C ILE A 59 -3.27 1.00 7.74
N LEU A 60 -2.78 1.26 8.96
CA LEU A 60 -1.47 0.78 9.39
C LEU A 60 -1.41 -0.74 9.39
N ARG A 61 -2.47 -1.38 9.86
CA ARG A 61 -2.55 -2.84 9.91
C ARG A 61 -2.57 -3.43 8.50
N TYR A 62 -3.33 -2.83 7.59
CA TYR A 62 -3.43 -3.31 6.21
C TYR A 62 -2.08 -3.21 5.50
N GLU A 63 -1.36 -2.10 5.68
CA GLU A 63 -0.02 -1.97 5.12
C GLU A 63 0.89 -3.09 5.62
N ARG A 64 0.88 -3.31 6.93
CA ARG A 64 1.72 -4.36 7.54
C ARG A 64 1.40 -5.73 6.97
N VAL A 65 0.11 -6.03 6.85
CA VAL A 65 -0.34 -7.32 6.31
C VAL A 65 0.15 -7.50 4.87
N LEU A 66 -0.01 -6.48 4.03
CA LEU A 66 0.45 -6.57 2.65
C LEU A 66 1.96 -6.73 2.55
N HIS A 67 2.71 -5.98 3.35
CA HIS A 67 4.16 -6.09 3.37
C HIS A 67 4.61 -7.49 3.76
N HIS A 68 4.05 -8.04 4.83
CA HIS A 68 4.39 -9.39 5.28
C HIS A 68 3.99 -10.46 4.28
N PHE A 69 2.83 -10.31 3.67
CA PHE A 69 2.33 -11.28 2.70
C PHE A 69 3.27 -11.38 1.50
N PHE A 70 3.62 -10.24 0.90
CA PHE A 70 4.48 -10.25 -0.28
C PHE A 70 5.94 -10.57 0.07
N GLU A 71 6.38 -10.21 1.28
CA GLU A 71 7.70 -10.62 1.74
C GLU A 71 7.80 -12.14 1.87
N ALA A 72 6.75 -12.78 2.40
CA ALA A 72 6.70 -14.23 2.55
C ALA A 72 6.76 -14.95 1.18
N LEU A 73 6.28 -14.28 0.13
CA LEU A 73 6.35 -14.81 -1.23
C LEU A 73 7.69 -14.50 -1.92
N GLY A 74 8.61 -13.85 -1.23
CA GLY A 74 9.91 -13.51 -1.80
C GLY A 74 9.87 -12.34 -2.77
N GLN A 75 8.83 -11.51 -2.70
CA GLN A 75 8.61 -10.43 -3.67
C GLN A 75 9.04 -9.05 -3.19
N ARG A 76 9.51 -8.93 -1.95
CA ARG A 76 10.01 -7.67 -1.42
C ARG A 76 11.42 -7.44 -1.94
N LEU A 77 11.64 -6.26 -2.56
CA LEU A 77 12.93 -5.97 -3.20
C LEU A 77 14.07 -5.76 -2.21
N ARG A 78 13.77 -5.17 -1.05
CA ARG A 78 14.74 -4.94 0.01
C ARG A 78 14.12 -5.25 1.36
N ALA A 79 14.91 -5.81 2.26
CA ALA A 79 14.48 -5.98 3.66
C ALA A 79 14.04 -4.63 4.21
N ASN A 80 12.87 -4.59 4.84
CA ASN A 80 12.28 -3.39 5.42
C ASN A 80 11.95 -2.26 4.44
N GLY A 81 12.07 -2.51 3.13
CA GLY A 81 11.69 -1.55 2.12
C GLY A 81 10.20 -1.64 1.78
N GLU A 82 9.73 -0.70 0.95
CA GLU A 82 8.33 -0.65 0.56
C GLU A 82 8.11 -0.94 -0.92
N TRP A 83 9.15 -1.37 -1.63
CA TRP A 83 9.07 -1.73 -3.04
C TRP A 83 8.98 -3.24 -3.20
N PHE A 84 8.08 -3.66 -4.09
CA PHE A 84 7.78 -5.06 -4.32
C PHE A 84 7.69 -5.36 -5.80
N THR A 85 8.05 -6.59 -6.18
CA THR A 85 7.79 -7.10 -7.53
C THR A 85 6.44 -7.81 -7.49
N LEU A 86 5.46 -7.32 -8.25
CA LEU A 86 4.13 -7.93 -8.29
C LEU A 86 3.79 -8.38 -9.68
N ASN A 87 3.03 -9.47 -9.78
CA ASN A 87 2.52 -9.91 -11.08
C ASN A 87 1.14 -9.30 -11.34
N GLN A 88 0.65 -9.45 -12.57
CA GLN A 88 -0.61 -8.82 -12.99
C GLN A 88 -1.82 -9.32 -12.19
N GLU A 89 -1.84 -10.58 -11.81
CA GLU A 89 -2.92 -11.13 -11.01
C GLU A 89 -2.99 -10.46 -9.65
N GLN A 90 -1.84 -10.27 -9.02
CA GLN A 90 -1.77 -9.63 -7.72
C GLN A 90 -2.20 -8.17 -7.81
N VAL A 91 -1.77 -7.47 -8.85
CA VAL A 91 -2.16 -6.07 -9.05
C VAL A 91 -3.67 -5.96 -9.27
N LYS A 92 -4.24 -6.84 -10.07
CA LYS A 92 -5.69 -6.86 -10.29
C LYS A 92 -6.45 -7.09 -8.99
N MET A 93 -5.95 -8.01 -8.17
CA MET A 93 -6.59 -8.31 -6.89
C MET A 93 -6.55 -7.10 -5.95
N LEU A 94 -5.42 -6.42 -5.90
CA LEU A 94 -5.28 -5.23 -5.05
C LEU A 94 -6.15 -4.07 -5.55
N CYS A 95 -6.28 -3.91 -6.85
CA CYS A 95 -7.04 -2.80 -7.43
C CYS A 95 -8.54 -3.06 -7.51
N LYS A 96 -8.98 -4.28 -7.22
CA LYS A 96 -10.40 -4.64 -7.25
C LYS A 96 -11.16 -3.82 -6.21
N PRO A 97 -12.27 -3.18 -6.58
CA PRO A 97 -13.08 -2.47 -5.60
C PRO A 97 -13.60 -3.43 -4.53
N GLN A 98 -13.48 -3.02 -3.27
CA GLN A 98 -13.91 -3.83 -2.13
C GLN A 98 -14.59 -2.93 -1.10
N SER A 99 -15.64 -3.46 -0.48
CA SER A 99 -16.24 -2.79 0.66
C SER A 99 -15.31 -2.91 1.87
N THR A 100 -15.53 -2.07 2.87
CA THR A 100 -14.76 -2.15 4.12
C THR A 100 -14.85 -3.53 4.74
N LYS A 101 -16.04 -4.15 4.67
CA LYS A 101 -16.25 -5.49 5.20
C LYS A 101 -15.37 -6.52 4.47
N GLU A 102 -15.33 -6.45 3.15
CA GLU A 102 -14.51 -7.36 2.35
C GLU A 102 -13.03 -7.19 2.66
N GLN A 103 -12.58 -5.95 2.81
CA GLN A 103 -11.19 -5.67 3.17
C GLN A 103 -10.83 -6.27 4.53
N ASN A 104 -11.71 -6.11 5.51
CA ASN A 104 -11.48 -6.66 6.84
C ASN A 104 -11.43 -8.18 6.81
N GLU A 105 -12.32 -8.81 6.06
CA GLU A 105 -12.32 -10.26 5.92
C GLU A 105 -11.03 -10.76 5.27
N LEU A 106 -10.56 -10.06 4.25
CA LEU A 106 -9.32 -10.40 3.58
C LEU A 106 -8.13 -10.28 4.53
N ILE A 107 -8.06 -9.19 5.28
CA ILE A 107 -6.99 -8.98 6.25
C ILE A 107 -6.98 -10.10 7.29
N GLU A 108 -8.14 -10.44 7.83
CA GLU A 108 -8.22 -11.51 8.83
C GLU A 108 -7.83 -12.85 8.25
N LYS A 109 -8.23 -13.13 7.02
CA LYS A 109 -7.86 -14.37 6.35
C LYS A 109 -6.35 -14.46 6.17
N ILE A 110 -5.72 -13.38 5.76
CA ILE A 110 -4.26 -13.34 5.58
C ILE A 110 -3.56 -13.50 6.93
N LEU A 111 -4.04 -12.82 7.96
CA LEU A 111 -3.43 -12.89 9.29
C LEU A 111 -3.49 -14.28 9.90
N LYS A 112 -4.50 -15.07 9.57
CA LYS A 112 -4.59 -16.45 10.05
C LYS A 112 -3.49 -17.33 9.50
N ASN A 113 -2.91 -16.96 8.36
CA ASN A 113 -1.86 -17.73 7.71
C ASN A 113 -0.46 -17.27 8.11
N PHE A 114 -0.40 -16.29 8.97
CA PHE A 114 0.82 -15.82 9.58
C PHE A 114 0.77 -16.08 11.09
#